data_85f595e85df67f53d597777fb279cc9c
#
_entry.id   85f595e85df67f53d597777fb279cc9c
#
_cell.length_a   1.000
_cell.length_b   1.000
_cell.length_c   1.000
_cell.angle_alpha   90.00
_cell.angle_beta   90.00
_cell.angle_gamma   90.00
#
_symmetry.space_group_name_H-M   'P 1'
#
loop_
_entity.id
_entity.type
_entity.pdbx_description
1 polymer ?
#
loop_
_entity_poly.entity_id
_entity_poly.type
_entity_poly.pdbx_seq_one_letter_code
_entity_poly.pdbx_strand_id
1 'polypeptide(L)'
;MTDKGDTAGAPVTFVRNQLEIATLPGNPHKVSSLEDLTASGLKVVLCAKTVPCGAAAQKALSASGLKLTPVSYEQDVKGALTKVELKEADAAVVYKTDVKAAGDKVAGVEFPESAKAVNDYPIARLRNAPNATAAKAFIELVRSAAGQKVLTGDGFLEP
;
A
#
# COMPACT_ATOMS: atom_id res chain seq x y z
N MET A 1 5.05 19.01 -7.46
CA MET A 1 6.43 19.14 -7.99
C MET A 1 6.45 19.19 -9.50
N THR A 2 5.87 18.24 -10.23
CA THR A 2 5.81 18.26 -11.71
C THR A 2 5.14 19.50 -12.28
N ASP A 3 4.01 19.90 -11.72
CA ASP A 3 3.22 21.08 -12.15
C ASP A 3 3.92 22.41 -11.90
N LYS A 4 4.96 22.43 -11.05
CA LYS A 4 5.81 23.60 -10.76
C LYS A 4 7.08 23.65 -11.61
N GLY A 5 7.29 22.66 -12.50
CA GLY A 5 8.49 22.59 -13.33
C GLY A 5 9.79 22.27 -12.58
N ASP A 6 9.69 21.69 -11.38
CA ASP A 6 10.87 21.40 -10.54
C ASP A 6 11.64 20.15 -11.00
N THR A 7 11.05 19.33 -11.88
CA THR A 7 11.68 18.11 -12.40
C THR A 7 12.41 18.36 -13.70
N ALA A 8 13.53 17.67 -13.89
CA ALA A 8 14.28 17.64 -15.14
C ALA A 8 13.80 16.43 -15.97
N GLY A 9 12.77 16.64 -16.75
CA GLY A 9 12.07 15.62 -17.51
C GLY A 9 10.83 15.07 -16.81
N ALA A 10 10.11 14.17 -17.49
CA ALA A 10 8.93 13.52 -16.96
C ALA A 10 9.32 12.50 -15.87
N PRO A 11 8.54 12.41 -14.78
CA PRO A 11 8.66 11.31 -13.84
C PRO A 11 8.38 9.97 -14.51
N VAL A 12 9.04 8.93 -14.04
CA VAL A 12 8.81 7.55 -14.50
C VAL A 12 8.39 6.68 -13.33
N THR A 13 7.37 5.86 -13.52
CA THR A 13 6.98 4.87 -12.51
C THR A 13 8.11 3.86 -12.37
N PHE A 14 8.53 3.58 -11.15
CA PHE A 14 9.61 2.63 -10.87
C PHE A 14 9.14 1.39 -10.11
N VAL A 15 8.04 1.48 -9.38
CA VAL A 15 7.29 0.36 -8.79
C VAL A 15 5.84 0.75 -8.63
N ARG A 16 5.00 -0.25 -8.31
CA ARG A 16 3.61 -0.08 -7.89
C ARG A 16 3.38 -0.76 -6.55
N ASN A 17 2.34 -0.34 -5.83
CA ASN A 17 1.92 -1.01 -4.62
C ASN A 17 0.40 -1.26 -4.68
N GLN A 18 -0.02 -2.35 -4.08
CA GLN A 18 -1.39 -2.82 -4.09
C GLN A 18 -1.85 -3.06 -2.66
N LEU A 19 -3.14 -2.87 -2.42
CA LEU A 19 -3.74 -3.16 -1.13
C LEU A 19 -3.82 -4.66 -0.89
N GLU A 20 -3.71 -5.01 0.39
CA GLU A 20 -3.91 -6.34 0.94
C GLU A 20 -4.63 -6.22 2.28
N ILE A 21 -5.40 -7.21 2.69
CA ILE A 21 -5.99 -7.26 4.00
C ILE A 21 -5.00 -7.91 4.95
N ALA A 22 -4.58 -7.18 5.99
CA ALA A 22 -3.87 -7.74 7.12
C ALA A 22 -4.88 -8.26 8.13
N THR A 23 -4.75 -9.51 8.56
CA THR A 23 -5.55 -10.14 9.61
C THR A 23 -4.66 -10.61 10.76
N LEU A 24 -5.26 -11.00 11.88
CA LEU A 24 -4.54 -11.67 12.95
C LEU A 24 -3.79 -12.90 12.42
N PRO A 25 -2.65 -13.29 13.03
CA PRO A 25 -1.90 -14.47 12.64
C PRO A 25 -2.79 -15.71 12.51
N GLY A 26 -2.64 -16.45 11.43
CA GLY A 26 -3.45 -17.63 11.14
C GLY A 26 -4.87 -17.34 10.68
N ASN A 27 -5.25 -16.06 10.50
CA ASN A 27 -6.56 -15.65 9.99
C ASN A 27 -7.74 -16.36 10.69
N PRO A 28 -7.91 -16.18 12.02
CA PRO A 28 -8.90 -16.93 12.81
C PRO A 28 -10.36 -16.67 12.37
N HIS A 29 -10.62 -15.51 11.77
CA HIS A 29 -11.93 -15.14 11.25
C HIS A 29 -12.18 -15.62 9.82
N LYS A 30 -11.22 -16.33 9.20
CA LYS A 30 -11.31 -16.88 7.83
C LYS A 30 -11.69 -15.84 6.78
N VAL A 31 -11.18 -14.61 6.94
CA VAL A 31 -11.35 -13.54 5.95
C VAL A 31 -10.70 -13.98 4.63
N SER A 32 -11.45 -13.93 3.54
CA SER A 32 -11.01 -14.35 2.20
C SER A 32 -11.31 -13.31 1.12
N SER A 33 -12.08 -12.28 1.47
CA SER A 33 -12.54 -11.25 0.54
C SER A 33 -12.72 -9.90 1.25
N LEU A 34 -12.86 -8.85 0.45
CA LEU A 34 -13.23 -7.52 0.95
C LEU A 34 -14.64 -7.51 1.58
N GLU A 35 -15.54 -8.35 1.08
CA GLU A 35 -16.91 -8.50 1.59
C GLU A 35 -16.91 -9.03 3.03
N ASP A 36 -16.03 -9.99 3.36
CA ASP A 36 -15.95 -10.58 4.70
C ASP A 36 -15.64 -9.52 5.77
N LEU A 37 -14.99 -8.41 5.40
CA LEU A 37 -14.74 -7.29 6.31
C LEU A 37 -16.02 -6.58 6.77
N THR A 38 -17.15 -6.82 6.11
CA THR A 38 -18.45 -6.24 6.50
C THR A 38 -19.20 -7.08 7.52
N ALA A 39 -18.66 -8.24 7.90
CA ALA A 39 -19.26 -9.15 8.87
C ALA A 39 -19.48 -8.48 10.24
N SER A 40 -20.65 -8.71 10.82
CA SER A 40 -20.99 -8.20 12.14
C SER A 40 -20.04 -8.74 13.21
N GLY A 41 -19.52 -7.86 14.05
CA GLY A 41 -18.62 -8.20 15.15
C GLY A 41 -17.14 -8.22 14.79
N LEU A 42 -16.77 -8.13 13.52
CA LEU A 42 -15.38 -8.01 13.09
C LEU A 42 -14.89 -6.57 13.30
N LYS A 43 -13.79 -6.41 14.04
CA LYS A 43 -13.15 -5.11 14.28
C LYS A 43 -12.22 -4.80 13.13
N VAL A 44 -12.69 -4.01 12.18
CA VAL A 44 -11.89 -3.60 11.02
C VAL A 44 -11.39 -2.18 11.16
N VAL A 45 -10.13 -1.94 10.83
CA VAL A 45 -9.49 -0.62 10.83
C VAL A 45 -9.14 -0.23 9.39
N LEU A 46 -9.36 1.03 9.06
CA LEU A 46 -8.95 1.62 7.79
C LEU A 46 -8.06 2.84 8.04
N CYS A 47 -7.30 3.22 7.03
CA CYS A 47 -6.69 4.55 7.01
C CYS A 47 -7.74 5.64 6.78
N ALA A 48 -7.48 6.85 7.29
CA ALA A 48 -8.28 8.03 7.00
C ALA A 48 -8.35 8.29 5.48
N LYS A 49 -9.50 8.70 5.00
CA LYS A 49 -9.78 8.88 3.55
C LYS A 49 -8.84 9.89 2.86
N THR A 50 -8.25 10.78 3.63
CA THR A 50 -7.36 11.85 3.17
C THR A 50 -5.91 11.42 2.98
N VAL A 51 -5.54 10.21 3.43
CA VAL A 51 -4.19 9.65 3.26
C VAL A 51 -4.17 8.57 2.17
N PRO A 52 -3.00 8.27 1.55
CA PRO A 52 -2.91 7.40 0.37
C PRO A 52 -3.57 6.03 0.54
N CYS A 53 -3.33 5.33 1.65
CA CYS A 53 -3.93 4.02 1.93
C CYS A 53 -5.46 4.10 2.06
N GLY A 54 -5.99 5.16 2.70
CA GLY A 54 -7.43 5.36 2.82
C GLY A 54 -8.09 5.72 1.50
N ALA A 55 -7.46 6.58 0.69
CA ALA A 55 -7.94 6.88 -0.65
C ALA A 55 -7.97 5.63 -1.54
N ALA A 56 -6.95 4.77 -1.47
CA ALA A 56 -6.92 3.50 -2.19
C ALA A 56 -8.01 2.54 -1.68
N ALA A 57 -8.20 2.41 -0.36
CA ALA A 57 -9.26 1.59 0.21
C ALA A 57 -10.67 2.06 -0.24
N GLN A 58 -10.90 3.38 -0.32
CA GLN A 58 -12.16 3.92 -0.84
C GLN A 58 -12.40 3.56 -2.30
N LYS A 59 -11.34 3.56 -3.14
CA LYS A 59 -11.46 3.12 -4.54
C LYS A 59 -11.84 1.65 -4.64
N ALA A 60 -11.19 0.77 -3.86
CA ALA A 60 -11.51 -0.66 -3.82
C ALA A 60 -12.95 -0.91 -3.35
N LEU A 61 -13.37 -0.27 -2.25
CA LEU A 61 -14.74 -0.36 -1.72
C LEU A 61 -15.78 0.17 -2.72
N SER A 62 -15.48 1.27 -3.40
CA SER A 62 -16.38 1.81 -4.44
C SER A 62 -16.49 0.86 -5.64
N ALA A 63 -15.40 0.21 -6.03
CA ALA A 63 -15.39 -0.75 -7.13
C ALA A 63 -16.18 -2.04 -6.81
N SER A 64 -16.26 -2.42 -5.54
CA SER A 64 -17.04 -3.57 -5.08
C SER A 64 -18.50 -3.23 -4.74
N GLY A 65 -18.85 -1.95 -4.65
CA GLY A 65 -20.16 -1.51 -4.15
C GLY A 65 -20.38 -1.74 -2.65
N LEU A 66 -19.35 -2.15 -1.93
CA LEU A 66 -19.44 -2.45 -0.49
C LEU A 66 -19.41 -1.18 0.35
N LYS A 67 -20.14 -1.22 1.46
CA LYS A 67 -20.08 -0.21 2.53
C LYS A 67 -19.44 -0.84 3.75
N LEU A 68 -18.26 -0.39 4.09
CA LEU A 68 -17.53 -0.81 5.27
C LEU A 68 -17.48 0.33 6.28
N THR A 69 -17.91 0.05 7.51
CA THR A 69 -17.81 0.99 8.63
C THR A 69 -16.73 0.48 9.58
N PRO A 70 -15.51 1.04 9.54
CA PRO A 70 -14.44 0.60 10.43
C PRO A 70 -14.69 1.03 11.86
N VAL A 71 -14.06 0.35 12.82
CA VAL A 71 -14.08 0.75 14.24
C VAL A 71 -13.20 1.97 14.50
N SER A 72 -12.19 2.21 13.65
CA SER A 72 -11.38 3.44 13.68
C SER A 72 -10.77 3.75 12.31
N TYR A 73 -10.38 5.02 12.16
CA TYR A 73 -9.62 5.52 11.02
C TYR A 73 -8.25 5.99 11.51
N GLU A 74 -7.17 5.44 10.94
CA GLU A 74 -5.81 5.75 11.33
C GLU A 74 -5.18 6.79 10.39
N GLN A 75 -4.27 7.60 10.92
CA GLN A 75 -3.65 8.68 10.16
C GLN A 75 -2.62 8.20 9.14
N ASP A 76 -2.15 6.97 9.28
CA ASP A 76 -1.23 6.31 8.34
C ASP A 76 -1.40 4.78 8.35
N VAL A 77 -0.73 4.12 7.41
CA VAL A 77 -0.82 2.67 7.24
C VAL A 77 -0.17 1.91 8.39
N LYS A 78 0.88 2.47 9.02
CA LYS A 78 1.55 1.82 10.16
C LYS A 78 0.62 1.78 11.37
N GLY A 79 -0.12 2.86 11.63
CA GLY A 79 -1.14 2.90 12.67
C GLY A 79 -2.19 1.81 12.48
N ALA A 80 -2.71 1.65 11.24
CA ALA A 80 -3.67 0.60 10.93
C ALA A 80 -3.08 -0.81 11.12
N LEU A 81 -1.87 -1.06 10.62
CA LEU A 81 -1.18 -2.34 10.78
C LEU A 81 -0.91 -2.66 12.26
N THR A 82 -0.41 -1.69 13.02
CA THR A 82 -0.08 -1.84 14.44
C THR A 82 -1.29 -2.28 15.26
N LYS A 83 -2.50 -1.81 14.95
CA LYS A 83 -3.71 -2.25 15.65
C LYS A 83 -3.99 -3.75 15.46
N VAL A 84 -3.70 -4.29 14.28
CA VAL A 84 -3.79 -5.73 14.04
C VAL A 84 -2.67 -6.49 14.75
N GLU A 85 -1.42 -6.01 14.67
CA GLU A 85 -0.27 -6.63 15.37
C GLU A 85 -0.49 -6.70 16.88
N LEU A 86 -1.11 -5.67 17.48
CA LEU A 86 -1.44 -5.61 18.91
C LEU A 86 -2.76 -6.31 19.28
N LYS A 87 -3.47 -6.90 18.31
CA LYS A 87 -4.77 -7.56 18.47
C LYS A 87 -5.87 -6.62 18.98
N GLU A 88 -5.74 -5.33 18.73
CA GLU A 88 -6.78 -4.33 19.00
C GLU A 88 -7.85 -4.33 17.88
N ALA A 89 -7.46 -4.77 16.67
CA ALA A 89 -8.32 -5.00 15.53
C ALA A 89 -8.13 -6.41 14.98
N ASP A 90 -9.16 -6.94 14.34
CA ASP A 90 -9.15 -8.28 13.72
C ASP A 90 -8.58 -8.22 12.30
N ALA A 91 -8.80 -7.09 11.61
CA ALA A 91 -8.31 -6.87 10.25
C ALA A 91 -8.09 -5.38 9.95
N ALA A 92 -7.21 -5.11 9.00
CA ALA A 92 -6.99 -3.79 8.41
C ALA A 92 -6.74 -3.89 6.91
N VAL A 93 -7.11 -2.86 6.14
CA VAL A 93 -6.69 -2.73 4.74
C VAL A 93 -5.44 -1.89 4.68
N VAL A 94 -4.33 -2.51 4.31
CA VAL A 94 -2.97 -1.97 4.26
C VAL A 94 -2.35 -2.26 2.90
N TYR A 95 -1.05 -2.03 2.72
CA TYR A 95 -0.37 -2.43 1.49
C TYR A 95 0.27 -3.82 1.61
N LYS A 96 0.44 -4.49 0.48
CA LYS A 96 1.15 -5.78 0.39
C LYS A 96 2.55 -5.71 0.99
N THR A 97 3.25 -4.60 0.78
CA THR A 97 4.57 -4.35 1.39
C THR A 97 4.53 -4.29 2.91
N ASP A 98 3.44 -3.76 3.50
CA ASP A 98 3.28 -3.68 4.96
C ASP A 98 3.06 -5.06 5.56
N VAL A 99 2.20 -5.88 4.94
CA VAL A 99 1.96 -7.28 5.33
C VAL A 99 3.28 -8.06 5.28
N LYS A 100 4.01 -7.90 4.19
CA LYS A 100 5.31 -8.59 4.02
C LYS A 100 6.32 -8.16 5.08
N ALA A 101 6.42 -6.87 5.37
CA ALA A 101 7.33 -6.34 6.40
C ALA A 101 6.94 -6.78 7.81
N ALA A 102 5.64 -6.98 8.09
CA ALA A 102 5.15 -7.48 9.37
C ALA A 102 5.50 -8.95 9.63
N GLY A 103 5.72 -9.74 8.56
CA GLY A 103 6.03 -11.17 8.66
C GLY A 103 4.95 -11.94 9.42
N ASP A 104 5.37 -12.75 10.39
CA ASP A 104 4.46 -13.64 11.13
C ASP A 104 3.52 -12.94 12.11
N LYS A 105 3.63 -11.61 12.25
CA LYS A 105 2.75 -10.83 13.14
C LYS A 105 1.35 -10.65 12.60
N VAL A 106 1.16 -10.81 11.30
CA VAL A 106 -0.14 -10.76 10.62
C VAL A 106 -0.22 -11.84 9.54
N ALA A 107 -1.43 -12.16 9.10
CA ALA A 107 -1.64 -12.95 7.87
C ALA A 107 -2.19 -12.02 6.79
N GLY A 108 -1.67 -12.15 5.57
CA GLY A 108 -2.12 -11.40 4.41
C GLY A 108 -3.22 -12.10 3.64
N VAL A 109 -4.20 -11.35 3.16
CA VAL A 109 -5.26 -11.83 2.28
C VAL A 109 -5.36 -10.90 1.07
N GLU A 110 -5.03 -11.42 -0.11
CA GLU A 110 -5.24 -10.72 -1.37
C GLU A 110 -6.72 -10.67 -1.74
N PHE A 111 -7.16 -9.61 -2.41
CA PHE A 111 -8.53 -9.46 -2.86
C PHE A 111 -8.58 -8.78 -4.25
N PRO A 112 -9.50 -9.18 -5.15
CA PRO A 112 -9.49 -8.76 -6.55
C PRO A 112 -9.64 -7.25 -6.76
N GLU A 113 -10.43 -6.57 -5.92
CA GLU A 113 -10.73 -5.14 -6.06
C GLU A 113 -9.52 -4.26 -5.82
N SER A 114 -8.48 -4.78 -5.14
CA SER A 114 -7.21 -4.07 -4.94
C SER A 114 -6.53 -3.70 -6.27
N ALA A 115 -6.76 -4.47 -7.34
CA ALA A 115 -6.27 -4.17 -8.68
C ALA A 115 -6.87 -2.86 -9.27
N LYS A 116 -8.00 -2.39 -8.76
CA LYS A 116 -8.60 -1.10 -9.14
C LYS A 116 -8.03 0.09 -8.35
N ALA A 117 -7.18 -0.18 -7.38
CA ALA A 117 -6.64 0.80 -6.44
C ALA A 117 -5.10 0.73 -6.31
N VAL A 118 -4.45 0.30 -7.38
CA VAL A 118 -2.97 0.26 -7.45
C VAL A 118 -2.41 1.68 -7.39
N ASN A 119 -1.38 1.87 -6.59
CA ASN A 119 -0.64 3.12 -6.47
C ASN A 119 0.65 3.05 -7.28
N ASP A 120 0.83 4.01 -8.19
CA ASP A 120 2.08 4.21 -8.91
C ASP A 120 3.08 5.01 -8.05
N TYR A 121 4.33 4.60 -8.05
CA TYR A 121 5.44 5.29 -7.38
C TYR A 121 6.35 5.90 -8.45
N PRO A 122 6.21 7.18 -8.74
CA PRO A 122 7.07 7.85 -9.71
C PRO A 122 8.37 8.32 -9.08
N ILE A 123 9.45 8.29 -9.88
CA ILE A 123 10.75 8.86 -9.56
C ILE A 123 11.16 9.86 -10.64
N ALA A 124 11.76 10.96 -10.23
CA ALA A 124 12.28 11.98 -11.16
C ALA A 124 13.53 12.65 -10.59
N ARG A 125 14.44 13.08 -11.46
CA ARG A 125 15.52 13.98 -11.06
C ARG A 125 14.99 15.40 -10.90
N LEU A 126 15.41 16.10 -9.85
CA LEU A 126 15.10 17.51 -9.72
C LEU A 126 15.96 18.33 -10.69
N ARG A 127 15.39 19.42 -11.23
CA ARG A 127 16.09 20.33 -12.16
C ARG A 127 17.36 20.90 -11.54
N ASN A 128 17.28 21.29 -10.27
CA ASN A 128 18.37 21.89 -9.51
C ASN A 128 19.04 20.88 -8.57
N ALA A 129 19.10 19.58 -8.95
CA ALA A 129 19.81 18.57 -8.18
C ALA A 129 21.29 18.95 -8.04
N PRO A 130 21.85 19.04 -6.83
CA PRO A 130 23.25 19.45 -6.63
C PRO A 130 24.24 18.46 -7.23
N ASN A 131 23.84 17.20 -7.38
CA ASN A 131 24.60 16.16 -8.10
C ASN A 131 23.68 15.45 -9.11
N ALA A 132 23.52 16.06 -10.28
CA ALA A 132 22.65 15.55 -11.33
C ALA A 132 23.09 14.17 -11.87
N THR A 133 24.40 13.93 -11.92
CA THR A 133 24.97 12.65 -12.40
C THR A 133 24.66 11.52 -11.44
N ALA A 134 24.88 11.71 -10.13
CA ALA A 134 24.56 10.71 -9.12
C ALA A 134 23.05 10.45 -9.05
N ALA A 135 22.22 11.49 -9.15
CA ALA A 135 20.76 11.33 -9.16
C ALA A 135 20.28 10.49 -10.36
N LYS A 136 20.88 10.70 -11.55
CA LYS A 136 20.59 9.88 -12.73
C LYS A 136 21.00 8.42 -12.52
N ALA A 137 22.23 8.19 -12.06
CA ALA A 137 22.74 6.84 -11.78
C ALA A 137 21.89 6.11 -10.73
N PHE A 138 21.41 6.80 -9.70
CA PHE A 138 20.50 6.22 -8.71
C PHE A 138 19.16 5.80 -9.33
N ILE A 139 18.55 6.63 -10.17
CA ILE A 139 17.31 6.29 -10.87
C ILE A 139 17.51 5.07 -11.78
N GLU A 140 18.63 5.01 -12.49
CA GLU A 140 18.99 3.87 -13.34
C GLU A 140 19.17 2.58 -12.51
N LEU A 141 19.86 2.68 -11.36
CA LEU A 141 20.03 1.55 -10.43
C LEU A 141 18.69 1.03 -9.91
N VAL A 142 17.82 1.91 -9.43
CA VAL A 142 16.49 1.54 -8.91
C VAL A 142 15.64 0.85 -9.97
N ARG A 143 15.75 1.27 -11.23
CA ARG A 143 15.03 0.71 -12.38
C ARG A 143 15.71 -0.48 -13.03
N SER A 144 16.94 -0.80 -12.66
CA SER A 144 17.66 -1.97 -13.18
C SER A 144 17.03 -3.29 -12.68
N ALA A 145 17.35 -4.41 -13.34
CA ALA A 145 16.91 -5.74 -12.90
C ALA A 145 17.32 -6.02 -11.44
N ALA A 146 18.50 -5.56 -11.00
CA ALA A 146 18.94 -5.72 -9.62
C ALA A 146 18.08 -4.90 -8.65
N GLY A 147 17.79 -3.62 -8.96
CA GLY A 147 16.91 -2.77 -8.15
C GLY A 147 15.49 -3.31 -8.09
N GLN A 148 14.94 -3.73 -9.24
CA GLN A 148 13.60 -4.31 -9.31
C GLN A 148 13.50 -5.63 -8.52
N LYS A 149 14.54 -6.48 -8.55
CA LYS A 149 14.58 -7.71 -7.74
C LYS A 149 14.49 -7.42 -6.24
N VAL A 150 15.15 -6.38 -5.75
CA VAL A 150 15.05 -5.96 -4.34
C VAL A 150 13.63 -5.48 -4.04
N LEU A 151 13.09 -4.56 -4.83
CA LEU A 151 11.78 -3.96 -4.59
C LEU A 151 10.63 -4.99 -4.67
N THR A 152 10.64 -5.86 -5.68
CA THR A 152 9.65 -6.95 -5.77
C THR A 152 9.86 -7.98 -4.66
N GLY A 153 11.12 -8.18 -4.24
CA GLY A 153 11.49 -8.93 -3.06
C GLY A 153 10.81 -8.41 -1.78
N ASP A 154 10.52 -7.12 -1.67
CA ASP A 154 9.84 -6.49 -0.54
C ASP A 154 8.32 -6.35 -0.73
N GLY A 155 7.76 -6.91 -1.80
CA GLY A 155 6.32 -6.95 -2.04
C GLY A 155 5.77 -5.87 -2.98
N PHE A 156 6.61 -5.00 -3.53
CA PHE A 156 6.19 -4.09 -4.59
C PHE A 156 5.88 -4.86 -5.88
N LEU A 157 5.04 -4.26 -6.71
CA LEU A 157 4.77 -4.73 -8.07
C LEU A 157 5.70 -4.03 -9.06
N GLU A 158 6.03 -4.70 -10.14
CA GLU A 158 6.74 -4.09 -11.27
C GLU A 158 5.97 -2.90 -11.84
N PRO A 159 6.67 -1.90 -12.47
CA PRO A 159 6.05 -0.71 -13.02
C PRO A 159 5.13 -0.96 -14.21
#